data_1bdc54319e9278880f804245248e1a6d
#
_entry.id   1bdc54319e9278880f804245248e1a6d
#
_cell.length_a   1.000
_cell.length_b   1.000
_cell.length_c   1.000
_cell.angle_alpha   90.00
_cell.angle_beta   90.00
_cell.angle_gamma   90.00
#
_symmetry.space_group_name_H-M   'P 1'
#
loop_
_entity.id
_entity.type
_entity.pdbx_description
1 polymer ?
#
loop_
_entity_poly.entity_id
_entity_poly.type
_entity_poly.pdbx_seq_one_letter_code
_entity_poly.pdbx_strand_id
1 'polypeptide(L)'
;AARLAAFLPAALHVGFPLTVRELVSLGRTCHLAGVFESARDRESVASAMEFSGVAQFADRRYTELSAGEQRRVLIARALAQESRLLLLDEPAANLDASQAVRMLDGLASMARRDGVSIVAAMHDLNLALLVCDRVMLLNQGAVVGFGTPEEVMRYQALKDVFRCDFYVGRNELNGRLFVVPMKSPE
;
A
#
# COMPACT_ATOMS: atom_id res chain seq x y z
N ALA A 1 -15.51 9.16 -11.47
CA ALA A 1 -14.46 9.14 -10.43
C ALA A 1 -14.00 7.71 -10.12
N ALA A 2 -14.88 6.77 -9.78
CA ALA A 2 -14.51 5.43 -9.31
C ALA A 2 -13.68 4.57 -10.29
N ARG A 3 -13.68 4.83 -11.59
CA ARG A 3 -12.80 4.16 -12.57
C ARG A 3 -11.40 4.81 -12.67
N LEU A 4 -11.23 5.98 -12.08
CA LEU A 4 -9.95 6.72 -12.16
C LEU A 4 -9.06 6.44 -10.96
N ALA A 5 -9.64 6.32 -9.78
CA ALA A 5 -8.90 6.13 -8.54
C ALA A 5 -9.54 5.06 -7.66
N ALA A 6 -8.72 4.18 -7.11
CA ALA A 6 -9.08 3.25 -6.05
C ALA A 6 -8.47 3.73 -4.72
N PHE A 7 -9.18 3.51 -3.63
CA PHE A 7 -8.74 3.89 -2.30
C PHE A 7 -8.72 2.69 -1.36
N LEU A 8 -7.58 2.50 -0.70
CA LEU A 8 -7.37 1.59 0.41
C LEU A 8 -7.35 2.39 1.71
N PRO A 9 -8.38 2.34 2.56
CA PRO A 9 -8.36 3.01 3.86
C PRO A 9 -7.47 2.28 4.86
N ALA A 10 -7.01 2.98 5.90
CA ALA A 10 -6.23 2.40 7.00
C ALA A 10 -6.99 1.26 7.70
N ALA A 11 -8.29 1.42 7.89
CA ALA A 11 -9.19 0.41 8.43
C ALA A 11 -10.51 0.38 7.64
N LEU A 12 -11.10 -0.81 7.51
CA LEU A 12 -12.42 -1.01 6.95
C LEU A 12 -13.22 -1.93 7.87
N HIS A 13 -14.32 -1.41 8.40
CA HIS A 13 -15.29 -2.22 9.13
C HIS A 13 -16.29 -2.82 8.13
N VAL A 14 -16.27 -4.14 8.02
CA VAL A 14 -17.22 -4.89 7.19
C VAL A 14 -18.33 -5.39 8.11
N GLY A 15 -19.50 -4.75 8.05
CA GLY A 15 -20.65 -5.06 8.89
C GLY A 15 -21.46 -6.31 8.48
N PHE A 16 -21.07 -6.95 7.36
CA PHE A 16 -21.75 -8.12 6.82
C PHE A 16 -20.79 -9.31 6.72
N PRO A 17 -21.26 -10.55 6.84
CA PRO A 17 -20.42 -11.75 6.81
C PRO A 17 -20.01 -12.12 5.37
N LEU A 18 -19.33 -11.19 4.67
CA LEU A 18 -18.85 -11.42 3.30
C LEU A 18 -17.70 -12.40 3.28
N THR A 19 -17.68 -13.25 2.26
CA THR A 19 -16.49 -14.03 1.89
C THR A 19 -15.41 -13.11 1.31
N VAL A 20 -14.17 -13.58 1.27
CA VAL A 20 -13.05 -12.86 0.65
C VAL A 20 -13.35 -12.53 -0.82
N ARG A 21 -13.86 -13.52 -1.57
CA ARG A 21 -14.24 -13.34 -2.99
C ARG A 21 -15.29 -12.24 -3.15
N GLU A 22 -16.37 -12.29 -2.37
CA GLU A 22 -17.42 -11.27 -2.42
C GLU A 22 -16.87 -9.88 -2.11
N LEU A 23 -16.03 -9.75 -1.08
CA LEU A 23 -15.44 -8.47 -0.72
C LEU A 23 -14.51 -7.92 -1.80
N VAL A 24 -13.70 -8.77 -2.44
CA VAL A 24 -12.83 -8.35 -3.56
C VAL A 24 -13.67 -7.98 -4.79
N SER A 25 -14.74 -8.72 -5.07
CA SER A 25 -15.69 -8.43 -6.16
C SER A 25 -16.34 -7.05 -6.02
N LEU A 26 -16.50 -6.51 -4.81
CA LEU A 26 -16.97 -5.13 -4.64
C LEU A 26 -16.05 -4.09 -5.33
N GLY A 27 -14.78 -4.41 -5.55
CA GLY A 27 -13.88 -3.58 -6.36
C GLY A 27 -14.35 -3.42 -7.80
N ARG A 28 -15.11 -4.38 -8.34
CA ARG A 28 -15.63 -4.34 -9.72
C ARG A 28 -16.93 -3.54 -9.89
N THR A 29 -17.54 -3.10 -8.80
CA THR A 29 -18.86 -2.41 -8.83
C THR A 29 -18.91 -1.24 -9.82
N CYS A 30 -17.81 -0.52 -9.99
CA CYS A 30 -17.73 0.60 -10.94
C CYS A 30 -17.69 0.16 -12.42
N HIS A 31 -17.44 -1.12 -12.70
CA HIS A 31 -17.35 -1.69 -14.05
C HIS A 31 -18.63 -2.43 -14.46
N LEU A 32 -19.49 -2.78 -13.51
CA LEU A 32 -20.72 -3.52 -13.81
C LEU A 32 -21.60 -2.74 -14.80
N ALA A 33 -21.95 -3.38 -15.90
CA ALA A 33 -22.89 -2.86 -16.89
C ALA A 33 -24.36 -3.30 -16.61
N GLY A 34 -24.57 -4.01 -15.49
CA GLY A 34 -25.85 -4.56 -15.04
C GLY A 34 -25.73 -5.21 -13.68
N VAL A 35 -26.59 -6.17 -13.37
CA VAL A 35 -26.62 -6.85 -12.05
C VAL A 35 -25.61 -7.99 -11.96
N PHE A 36 -25.13 -8.52 -13.10
CA PHE A 36 -24.27 -9.71 -13.13
C PHE A 36 -22.82 -9.38 -13.46
N GLU A 37 -21.90 -10.08 -12.78
CA GLU A 37 -20.47 -10.05 -13.10
C GLU A 37 -20.19 -10.69 -14.46
N SER A 38 -19.38 -10.02 -15.26
CA SER A 38 -18.85 -10.56 -16.52
C SER A 38 -17.74 -11.59 -16.27
N ALA A 39 -17.34 -12.34 -17.30
CA ALA A 39 -16.17 -13.22 -17.25
C ALA A 39 -14.91 -12.42 -16.92
N ARG A 40 -14.75 -11.22 -17.50
CA ARG A 40 -13.64 -10.31 -17.22
C ARG A 40 -13.60 -9.86 -15.76
N ASP A 41 -14.74 -9.58 -15.15
CA ASP A 41 -14.78 -9.17 -13.74
C ASP A 41 -14.27 -10.30 -12.84
N ARG A 42 -14.69 -11.53 -13.10
CA ARG A 42 -14.21 -12.71 -12.35
C ARG A 42 -12.70 -12.94 -12.53
N GLU A 43 -12.18 -12.73 -13.73
CA GLU A 43 -10.74 -12.83 -14.03
C GLU A 43 -9.95 -11.76 -13.27
N SER A 44 -10.40 -10.50 -13.30
CA SER A 44 -9.78 -9.40 -12.56
C SER A 44 -9.77 -9.65 -11.04
N VAL A 45 -10.87 -10.18 -10.50
CA VAL A 45 -10.95 -10.57 -9.09
C VAL A 45 -9.96 -11.68 -8.76
N ALA A 46 -9.91 -12.73 -9.58
CA ALA A 46 -8.98 -13.86 -9.39
C ALA A 46 -7.53 -13.39 -9.42
N SER A 47 -7.15 -12.59 -10.43
CA SER A 47 -5.80 -12.04 -10.57
C SER A 47 -5.40 -11.15 -9.38
N ALA A 48 -6.31 -10.31 -8.90
CA ALA A 48 -6.06 -9.46 -7.74
C ALA A 48 -5.88 -10.28 -6.44
N MET A 49 -6.64 -11.37 -6.28
CA MET A 49 -6.51 -12.28 -5.14
C MET A 49 -5.20 -13.08 -5.18
N GLU A 50 -4.78 -13.53 -6.35
CA GLU A 50 -3.49 -14.20 -6.56
C GLU A 50 -2.33 -13.25 -6.23
N PHE A 51 -2.33 -12.05 -6.83
CA PHE A 51 -1.31 -11.04 -6.56
C PHE A 51 -1.14 -10.74 -5.06
N SER A 52 -2.26 -10.64 -4.35
CA SER A 52 -2.26 -10.32 -2.91
C SER A 52 -2.05 -11.56 -2.02
N GLY A 53 -1.92 -12.76 -2.58
CA GLY A 53 -1.72 -14.01 -1.86
C GLY A 53 -2.89 -14.35 -0.94
N VAL A 54 -4.13 -14.17 -1.41
CA VAL A 54 -5.35 -14.47 -0.66
C VAL A 54 -6.33 -15.41 -1.38
N ALA A 55 -5.93 -15.92 -2.54
CA ALA A 55 -6.77 -16.81 -3.36
C ALA A 55 -7.22 -18.07 -2.59
N GLN A 56 -6.35 -18.64 -1.75
CA GLN A 56 -6.66 -19.80 -0.91
C GLN A 56 -7.74 -19.52 0.16
N PHE A 57 -8.06 -18.27 0.43
CA PHE A 57 -9.07 -17.85 1.40
C PHE A 57 -10.40 -17.42 0.75
N ALA A 58 -10.55 -17.63 -0.57
CA ALA A 58 -11.65 -17.10 -1.38
C ALA A 58 -13.03 -17.28 -0.74
N ASP A 59 -13.30 -18.45 -0.21
CA ASP A 59 -14.61 -18.83 0.32
C ASP A 59 -14.69 -18.71 1.86
N ARG A 60 -13.62 -18.24 2.53
CA ARG A 60 -13.63 -17.92 3.97
C ARG A 60 -14.26 -16.55 4.20
N ARG A 61 -14.87 -16.38 5.37
CA ARG A 61 -15.37 -15.06 5.80
C ARG A 61 -14.21 -14.12 6.09
N TYR A 62 -14.32 -12.88 5.62
CA TYR A 62 -13.32 -11.85 5.88
C TYR A 62 -13.02 -11.66 7.37
N THR A 63 -14.05 -11.75 8.22
CA THR A 63 -13.93 -11.60 9.68
C THR A 63 -13.18 -12.74 10.38
N GLU A 64 -12.95 -13.87 9.71
CA GLU A 64 -12.20 -15.02 10.24
C GLU A 64 -10.71 -14.93 9.97
N LEU A 65 -10.28 -13.92 9.21
CA LEU A 65 -8.90 -13.72 8.81
C LEU A 65 -8.13 -12.93 9.86
N SER A 66 -6.82 -13.18 9.96
CA SER A 66 -5.90 -12.34 10.72
C SER A 66 -5.84 -10.93 10.14
N ALA A 67 -5.42 -9.95 10.94
CA ALA A 67 -5.32 -8.55 10.51
C ALA A 67 -4.45 -8.37 9.25
N GLY A 68 -3.34 -9.11 9.14
CA GLY A 68 -2.49 -9.09 7.95
C GLY A 68 -3.15 -9.71 6.71
N GLU A 69 -3.90 -10.82 6.88
CA GLU A 69 -4.68 -11.40 5.79
C GLU A 69 -5.80 -10.45 5.35
N GLN A 70 -6.51 -9.84 6.30
CA GLN A 70 -7.52 -8.82 6.02
C GLN A 70 -6.92 -7.65 5.23
N ARG A 71 -5.73 -7.18 5.61
CA ARG A 71 -5.03 -6.11 4.88
C ARG A 71 -4.77 -6.49 3.44
N ARG A 72 -4.29 -7.71 3.18
CA ARG A 72 -4.05 -8.22 1.83
C ARG A 72 -5.34 -8.37 1.01
N VAL A 73 -6.46 -8.74 1.64
CA VAL A 73 -7.79 -8.78 0.97
C VAL A 73 -8.23 -7.37 0.54
N LEU A 74 -8.01 -6.36 1.38
CA LEU A 74 -8.35 -4.97 1.03
C LEU A 74 -7.48 -4.43 -0.11
N ILE A 75 -6.20 -4.82 -0.16
CA ILE A 75 -5.33 -4.53 -1.31
C ILE A 75 -5.88 -5.22 -2.57
N ALA A 76 -6.24 -6.51 -2.49
CA ALA A 76 -6.85 -7.23 -3.61
C ALA A 76 -8.12 -6.52 -4.13
N ARG A 77 -8.98 -6.05 -3.23
CA ARG A 77 -10.18 -5.28 -3.60
C ARG A 77 -9.83 -3.99 -4.35
N ALA A 78 -8.80 -3.25 -3.89
CA ALA A 78 -8.37 -2.03 -4.56
C ALA A 78 -7.77 -2.32 -5.94
N LEU A 79 -7.00 -3.40 -6.09
CA LEU A 79 -6.42 -3.84 -7.36
C LEU A 79 -7.49 -4.34 -8.34
N ALA A 80 -8.49 -5.08 -7.87
CA ALA A 80 -9.60 -5.56 -8.70
C ALA A 80 -10.37 -4.41 -9.37
N GLN A 81 -10.29 -3.19 -8.85
CA GLN A 81 -10.90 -2.00 -9.43
C GLN A 81 -10.22 -1.55 -10.73
N GLU A 82 -9.00 -2.01 -11.05
CA GLU A 82 -8.25 -1.67 -12.27
C GLU A 82 -8.18 -0.15 -12.54
N SER A 83 -7.94 0.63 -11.50
CA SER A 83 -7.86 2.09 -11.59
C SER A 83 -6.46 2.55 -12.00
N ARG A 84 -6.37 3.71 -12.64
CA ARG A 84 -5.09 4.32 -13.02
C ARG A 84 -4.32 4.95 -11.85
N LEU A 85 -5.00 5.21 -10.75
CA LEU A 85 -4.44 5.76 -9.52
C LEU A 85 -4.86 4.89 -8.33
N LEU A 86 -3.90 4.45 -7.54
CA LEU A 86 -4.12 3.80 -6.25
C LEU A 86 -3.74 4.78 -5.14
N LEU A 87 -4.66 5.06 -4.24
CA LEU A 87 -4.45 5.81 -3.02
C LEU A 87 -4.45 4.82 -1.86
N LEU A 88 -3.30 4.63 -1.22
CA LEU A 88 -3.11 3.60 -0.22
C LEU A 88 -2.79 4.26 1.13
N ASP A 89 -3.61 4.01 2.12
CA ASP A 89 -3.36 4.46 3.48
C ASP A 89 -2.80 3.28 4.29
N GLU A 90 -1.52 3.36 4.70
CA GLU A 90 -0.79 2.35 5.45
C GLU A 90 -0.81 0.94 4.82
N PRO A 91 -0.42 0.76 3.54
CA PRO A 91 -0.59 -0.51 2.83
C PRO A 91 0.13 -1.71 3.47
N ALA A 92 1.17 -1.47 4.25
CA ALA A 92 1.95 -2.50 4.95
C ALA A 92 1.50 -2.77 6.39
N ALA A 93 0.43 -2.11 6.88
CA ALA A 93 -0.05 -2.29 8.25
C ALA A 93 -0.41 -3.77 8.53
N ASN A 94 -0.01 -4.24 9.71
CA ASN A 94 -0.23 -5.62 10.20
C ASN A 94 0.42 -6.74 9.35
N LEU A 95 1.31 -6.41 8.43
CA LEU A 95 2.14 -7.38 7.72
C LEU A 95 3.47 -7.57 8.46
N ASP A 96 4.01 -8.79 8.46
CA ASP A 96 5.40 -8.98 8.86
C ASP A 96 6.35 -8.34 7.85
N ALA A 97 7.61 -8.12 8.25
CA ALA A 97 8.59 -7.41 7.43
C ALA A 97 8.76 -8.02 6.04
N SER A 98 8.76 -9.36 5.94
CA SER A 98 8.94 -10.05 4.67
C SER A 98 7.73 -9.94 3.76
N GLN A 99 6.53 -9.97 4.33
CA GLN A 99 5.27 -9.78 3.60
C GLN A 99 5.13 -8.33 3.15
N ALA A 100 5.46 -7.36 4.02
CA ALA A 100 5.43 -5.93 3.71
C ALA A 100 6.33 -5.60 2.51
N VAL A 101 7.59 -6.06 2.54
CA VAL A 101 8.55 -5.85 1.43
C VAL A 101 8.03 -6.48 0.15
N ARG A 102 7.61 -7.75 0.16
CA ARG A 102 7.10 -8.42 -1.05
C ARG A 102 5.87 -7.72 -1.64
N MET A 103 4.93 -7.31 -0.78
CA MET A 103 3.71 -6.64 -1.22
C MET A 103 4.02 -5.28 -1.85
N LEU A 104 4.83 -4.46 -1.18
CA LEU A 104 5.17 -3.12 -1.67
C LEU A 104 6.03 -3.18 -2.94
N ASP A 105 7.00 -4.08 -3.02
CA ASP A 105 7.81 -4.28 -4.23
C ASP A 105 6.96 -4.80 -5.41
N GLY A 106 6.03 -5.72 -5.14
CA GLY A 106 5.04 -6.17 -6.11
C GLY A 106 4.18 -5.03 -6.64
N LEU A 107 3.64 -4.18 -5.75
CA LEU A 107 2.85 -2.99 -6.12
C LEU A 107 3.68 -2.00 -6.95
N ALA A 108 4.92 -1.69 -6.55
CA ALA A 108 5.80 -0.80 -7.30
C ALA A 108 6.16 -1.37 -8.69
N SER A 109 6.39 -2.67 -8.78
CA SER A 109 6.67 -3.37 -10.05
C SER A 109 5.47 -3.37 -10.99
N MET A 110 4.27 -3.66 -10.46
CA MET A 110 3.02 -3.57 -11.19
C MET A 110 2.77 -2.13 -11.69
N ALA A 111 2.96 -1.13 -10.83
CA ALA A 111 2.77 0.27 -11.19
C ALA A 111 3.64 0.67 -12.39
N ARG A 112 4.92 0.29 -12.38
CA ARG A 112 5.84 0.55 -13.50
C ARG A 112 5.46 -0.19 -14.79
N ARG A 113 5.07 -1.46 -14.67
CA ARG A 113 4.71 -2.29 -15.82
C ARG A 113 3.42 -1.84 -16.49
N ASP A 114 2.40 -1.51 -15.68
CA ASP A 114 1.03 -1.30 -16.15
C ASP A 114 0.69 0.22 -16.25
N GLY A 115 1.63 1.11 -15.95
CA GLY A 115 1.44 2.56 -16.02
C GLY A 115 0.45 3.10 -14.98
N VAL A 116 0.34 2.42 -13.82
CA VAL A 116 -0.50 2.83 -12.70
C VAL A 116 0.28 3.74 -11.77
N SER A 117 -0.31 4.85 -11.35
CA SER A 117 0.26 5.71 -10.31
C SER A 117 -0.16 5.23 -8.93
N ILE A 118 0.79 5.21 -7.98
CA ILE A 118 0.51 4.87 -6.58
C ILE A 118 0.91 6.04 -5.69
N VAL A 119 0.00 6.46 -4.82
CA VAL A 119 0.28 7.37 -3.71
C VAL A 119 -0.02 6.62 -2.41
N ALA A 120 0.99 6.47 -1.56
CA ALA A 120 0.86 5.75 -0.30
C ALA A 120 1.21 6.65 0.89
N ALA A 121 0.31 6.75 1.86
CA ALA A 121 0.65 7.27 3.17
C ALA A 121 1.31 6.15 3.98
N MET A 122 2.51 6.41 4.52
CA MET A 122 3.30 5.42 5.23
C MET A 122 3.97 6.07 6.45
N HIS A 123 4.02 5.34 7.57
CA HIS A 123 4.77 5.77 8.74
C HIS A 123 6.17 5.11 8.82
N ASP A 124 6.37 3.97 8.16
CA ASP A 124 7.68 3.32 8.09
C ASP A 124 8.53 3.96 6.99
N LEU A 125 9.50 4.78 7.41
CA LEU A 125 10.40 5.49 6.52
C LEU A 125 11.25 4.54 5.68
N ASN A 126 11.71 3.42 6.24
CA ASN A 126 12.58 2.50 5.53
C ASN A 126 11.83 1.71 4.45
N LEU A 127 10.58 1.33 4.71
CA LEU A 127 9.73 0.74 3.67
C LEU A 127 9.44 1.74 2.55
N ALA A 128 9.17 3.01 2.89
CA ALA A 128 8.98 4.05 1.87
C ALA A 128 10.24 4.27 1.03
N LEU A 129 11.41 4.37 1.67
CA LEU A 129 12.72 4.51 1.00
C LEU A 129 13.07 3.30 0.12
N LEU A 130 12.56 2.13 0.45
CA LEU A 130 12.81 0.92 -0.32
C LEU A 130 12.08 0.91 -1.67
N VAL A 131 10.86 1.45 -1.76
CA VAL A 131 9.98 1.23 -2.92
C VAL A 131 9.58 2.51 -3.66
N CYS A 132 9.59 3.68 -3.00
CA CYS A 132 9.09 4.92 -3.60
C CYS A 132 10.14 5.57 -4.51
N ASP A 133 9.69 6.08 -5.67
CA ASP A 133 10.50 6.89 -6.56
C ASP A 133 10.55 8.35 -6.10
N ARG A 134 9.50 8.82 -5.44
CA ARG A 134 9.38 10.16 -4.84
C ARG A 134 8.73 10.08 -3.47
N VAL A 135 9.14 11.00 -2.60
CA VAL A 135 8.63 11.11 -1.23
C VAL A 135 8.12 12.53 -0.98
N MET A 136 7.01 12.61 -0.29
CA MET A 136 6.48 13.85 0.29
C MET A 136 6.54 13.75 1.81
N LEU A 137 7.30 14.64 2.43
CA LEU A 137 7.39 14.73 3.88
C LEU A 137 6.40 15.78 4.39
N LEU A 138 5.50 15.37 5.27
CA LEU A 138 4.44 16.21 5.83
C LEU A 138 4.69 16.46 7.33
N ASN A 139 4.46 17.68 7.77
CA ASN A 139 4.44 18.03 9.18
C ASN A 139 3.27 18.98 9.47
N GLN A 140 2.38 18.60 10.39
CA GLN A 140 1.21 19.37 10.80
C GLN A 140 0.37 19.90 9.62
N GLY A 141 0.18 19.07 8.58
CA GLY A 141 -0.58 19.42 7.38
C GLY A 141 0.18 20.24 6.33
N ALA A 142 1.43 20.64 6.60
CA ALA A 142 2.27 21.36 5.65
C ALA A 142 3.26 20.42 4.96
N VAL A 143 3.56 20.70 3.68
CA VAL A 143 4.62 20.00 2.93
C VAL A 143 5.97 20.58 3.34
N VAL A 144 6.81 19.76 3.96
CA VAL A 144 8.19 20.11 4.36
C VAL A 144 9.18 19.82 3.23
N GLY A 145 8.94 18.76 2.46
CA GLY A 145 9.78 18.39 1.33
C GLY A 145 9.01 17.52 0.34
N PHE A 146 9.36 17.62 -0.93
CA PHE A 146 8.84 16.78 -2.02
C PHE A 146 9.91 16.60 -3.07
N GLY A 147 10.30 15.36 -3.35
CA GLY A 147 11.36 15.04 -4.29
C GLY A 147 11.76 13.58 -4.24
N THR A 148 12.95 13.29 -4.73
CA THR A 148 13.55 11.96 -4.55
C THR A 148 13.84 11.68 -3.07
N PRO A 149 13.98 10.42 -2.66
CA PRO A 149 14.41 10.08 -1.30
C PRO A 149 15.64 10.87 -0.84
N GLU A 150 16.64 11.02 -1.71
CA GLU A 150 17.90 11.73 -1.41
C GLU A 150 17.71 13.23 -1.20
N GLU A 151 16.76 13.83 -1.89
CA GLU A 151 16.45 15.26 -1.74
C GLU A 151 15.71 15.56 -0.45
N VAL A 152 14.82 14.66 -0.04
CA VAL A 152 13.86 14.89 1.06
C VAL A 152 14.37 14.35 2.40
N MET A 153 14.96 13.14 2.42
CA MET A 153 15.34 12.44 3.66
C MET A 153 16.70 12.90 4.19
N ARG A 154 16.83 14.20 4.43
CA ARG A 154 18.04 14.80 5.01
C ARG A 154 17.92 14.85 6.53
N TYR A 155 19.04 14.73 7.21
CA TYR A 155 19.12 14.77 8.69
C TYR A 155 18.30 15.90 9.30
N GLN A 156 18.51 17.15 8.83
CA GLN A 156 17.83 18.30 9.40
C GLN A 156 16.30 18.24 9.21
N ALA A 157 15.82 17.87 8.03
CA ALA A 157 14.40 17.73 7.75
C ALA A 157 13.73 16.64 8.62
N LEU A 158 14.40 15.51 8.80
CA LEU A 158 13.92 14.44 9.68
C LEU A 158 13.90 14.88 11.15
N LYS A 159 14.97 15.54 11.61
CA LYS A 159 15.06 16.06 12.99
C LYS A 159 13.94 17.06 13.29
N ASP A 160 13.68 17.98 12.37
CA ASP A 160 12.64 19.02 12.55
C ASP A 160 11.24 18.42 12.58
N VAL A 161 10.96 17.41 11.75
CA VAL A 161 9.64 16.77 11.66
C VAL A 161 9.40 15.80 12.82
N PHE A 162 10.36 14.92 13.10
CA PHE A 162 10.18 13.83 14.07
C PHE A 162 10.71 14.17 15.48
N ARG A 163 11.41 15.31 15.63
CA ARG A 163 12.02 15.76 16.90
C ARG A 163 12.94 14.71 17.52
N CYS A 164 13.64 14.00 16.67
CA CYS A 164 14.57 12.94 17.02
C CYS A 164 15.80 13.02 16.10
N ASP A 165 16.95 12.64 16.59
CA ASP A 165 18.14 12.50 15.76
C ASP A 165 18.05 11.23 14.92
N PHE A 166 18.52 11.29 13.69
CA PHE A 166 18.53 10.18 12.76
C PHE A 166 19.94 9.99 12.15
N TYR A 167 20.36 8.76 12.08
CA TYR A 167 21.44 8.39 11.17
C TYR A 167 20.82 8.13 9.80
N VAL A 168 21.32 8.82 8.78
CA VAL A 168 20.92 8.61 7.38
C VAL A 168 22.09 7.95 6.68
N GLY A 169 21.92 6.72 6.25
CA GLY A 169 22.94 5.91 5.60
C GLY A 169 22.50 5.41 4.23
N ARG A 170 23.44 4.77 3.54
CA ARG A 170 23.17 4.09 2.27
C ARG A 170 23.50 2.61 2.42
N ASN A 171 22.57 1.75 2.05
CA ASN A 171 22.76 0.31 2.11
C ASN A 171 23.72 -0.11 0.99
N GLU A 172 24.82 -0.75 1.35
CA GLU A 172 25.87 -1.17 0.41
C GLU A 172 25.41 -2.24 -0.60
N LEU A 173 24.41 -3.05 -0.24
CA LEU A 173 23.92 -4.13 -1.09
C LEU A 173 23.01 -3.64 -2.24
N ASN A 174 22.19 -2.63 -1.99
CA ASN A 174 21.19 -2.17 -2.97
C ASN A 174 21.26 -0.67 -3.29
N GLY A 175 22.18 0.06 -2.66
CA GLY A 175 22.40 1.49 -2.85
C GLY A 175 21.28 2.39 -2.31
N ARG A 176 20.23 1.84 -1.71
CA ARG A 176 19.10 2.60 -1.19
C ARG A 176 19.44 3.30 0.12
N LEU A 177 18.81 4.44 0.36
CA LEU A 177 18.89 5.11 1.66
C LEU A 177 18.18 4.27 2.72
N PHE A 178 18.68 4.38 3.95
CA PHE A 178 17.98 3.93 5.15
C PHE A 178 18.16 4.95 6.27
N VAL A 179 17.23 4.95 7.21
CA VAL A 179 17.26 5.85 8.36
C VAL A 179 17.12 5.05 9.66
N VAL A 180 17.91 5.43 10.65
CA VAL A 180 17.88 4.81 11.99
C VAL A 180 17.69 5.93 13.01
N PRO A 181 16.58 5.92 13.79
CA PRO A 181 16.43 6.87 14.88
C PRO A 181 17.51 6.62 15.94
N MET A 182 18.10 7.70 16.43
CA MET A 182 19.14 7.64 17.45
C MET A 182 18.61 8.15 18.79
N LYS A 183 19.02 7.50 19.86
CA LYS A 183 18.78 8.03 21.19
C LYS A 183 19.65 9.28 21.35
N SER A 184 19.03 10.42 21.72
CA SER A 184 19.82 11.61 22.06
C SER A 184 20.75 11.26 23.23
N PRO A 185 22.03 11.69 23.19
CA PRO A 185 22.89 11.57 24.38
C PRO A 185 22.25 12.36 25.53
N GLU A 186 22.24 11.78 26.72
CA GLU A 186 21.80 12.41 27.96
C GLU A 186 22.68 13.61 28.31
#